data_b82b839297410acc294ed31f09295269
#
_entry.id   b82b839297410acc294ed31f09295269
#
_cell.length_a   1.000
_cell.length_b   1.000
_cell.length_c   1.000
_cell.angle_alpha   90.00
_cell.angle_beta   90.00
_cell.angle_gamma   90.00
#
_symmetry.space_group_name_H-M   'P 1'
#
loop_
_entity.id
_entity.type
_entity.pdbx_description
1 polymer ?
#
loop_
_entity_poly.entity_id
_entity_poly.type
_entity_poly.pdbx_seq_one_letter_code
_entity_poly.pdbx_strand_id
1 'polypeptide(L)'
;MSTIFVRRLTAPSESNLYYIKTTKGGYNKCIQIKPNGSVLPNCVGYAWGRYCEEQNIHSCNLSRGDAGNWYYKNDGYSRGRIPKLGAVICWSKDGGAGHVAIVEKIYSNGKILTSNSAYNGSRFFKETLNPPNYSRGTRYHFQGFIYPDTDFIDPDTPIPTIETPKTKFKWVLYAKKFRNRNIM
;
A
#
# COMPACT_ATOMS: atom_id res chain seq x y z
N MET A 1 -13.60 -7.26 -0.81
CA MET A 1 -12.64 -8.38 -0.95
C MET A 1 -11.27 -7.86 -0.59
N SER A 2 -10.53 -8.55 0.27
CA SER A 2 -9.17 -8.14 0.62
C SER A 2 -8.21 -8.55 -0.49
N THR A 3 -7.25 -7.68 -0.82
CA THR A 3 -6.29 -7.87 -1.90
C THR A 3 -4.89 -8.04 -1.32
N ILE A 4 -4.10 -8.99 -1.83
CA ILE A 4 -2.70 -9.15 -1.42
C ILE A 4 -1.92 -7.91 -1.88
N PHE A 5 -1.22 -7.28 -0.95
CA PHE A 5 -0.44 -6.08 -1.23
C PHE A 5 0.84 -6.40 -2.01
N VAL A 6 1.03 -5.74 -3.13
CA VAL A 6 2.27 -5.87 -3.92
C VAL A 6 3.20 -4.72 -3.56
N ARG A 7 4.27 -5.03 -2.80
CA ARG A 7 5.26 -4.03 -2.36
C ARG A 7 6.05 -3.47 -3.53
N ARG A 8 6.27 -2.16 -3.53
CA ARG A 8 7.16 -1.49 -4.46
C ARG A 8 8.52 -1.27 -3.80
N LEU A 9 9.49 -2.07 -4.20
CA LEU A 9 10.84 -2.04 -3.63
C LEU A 9 11.91 -1.46 -4.58
N THR A 10 11.51 -1.13 -5.81
CA THR A 10 12.33 -0.50 -6.86
C THR A 10 11.56 0.64 -7.52
N ALA A 11 12.28 1.56 -8.17
CA ALA A 11 11.65 2.65 -8.89
C ALA A 11 10.68 2.14 -9.96
N PRO A 12 9.53 2.83 -10.18
CA PRO A 12 8.65 2.49 -11.30
C PRO A 12 9.37 2.70 -12.63
N SER A 13 9.05 1.86 -13.62
CA SER A 13 9.57 2.01 -14.97
C SER A 13 8.92 3.19 -15.70
N GLU A 14 9.55 3.64 -16.78
CA GLU A 14 8.98 4.67 -17.65
C GLU A 14 7.68 4.24 -18.34
N SER A 15 7.46 2.95 -18.51
CA SER A 15 6.25 2.35 -19.08
C SER A 15 5.12 2.18 -18.07
N ASN A 16 5.34 2.47 -16.79
CA ASN A 16 4.31 2.32 -15.78
C ASN A 16 3.11 3.24 -16.07
N LEU A 17 1.90 2.67 -16.10
CA LEU A 17 0.69 3.37 -16.54
C LEU A 17 0.08 4.29 -15.48
N TYR A 18 0.40 4.08 -14.22
CA TYR A 18 -0.17 4.85 -13.10
C TYR A 18 0.52 6.17 -12.87
N TYR A 19 1.74 6.31 -13.37
CA TYR A 19 2.51 7.52 -13.24
C TYR A 19 2.45 8.30 -14.55
N ILE A 20 1.75 9.43 -14.53
CA ILE A 20 1.61 10.28 -15.71
C ILE A 20 2.94 10.94 -16.02
N LYS A 21 3.45 10.70 -17.20
CA LYS A 21 4.67 11.31 -17.70
C LYS A 21 4.42 12.78 -18.09
N THR A 22 5.26 13.68 -17.62
CA THR A 22 5.28 15.07 -18.11
C THR A 22 6.69 15.59 -18.20
N THR A 23 6.95 16.34 -19.26
CA THR A 23 8.18 17.12 -19.46
C THR A 23 8.08 18.54 -18.87
N LYS A 24 6.87 18.98 -18.51
CA LYS A 24 6.61 20.29 -17.95
C LYS A 24 6.46 20.16 -16.44
N GLY A 25 7.02 21.11 -15.68
CA GLY A 25 7.06 21.13 -14.22
C GLY A 25 5.72 21.15 -13.51
N GLY A 26 4.98 20.08 -13.63
CA GLY A 26 3.77 19.81 -12.87
C GLY A 26 4.00 18.65 -11.94
N TYR A 27 4.15 18.93 -10.68
CA TYR A 27 4.47 17.93 -9.65
C TYR A 27 3.28 17.05 -9.26
N ASN A 28 2.14 17.32 -9.78
CA ASN A 28 0.89 16.97 -9.14
C ASN A 28 0.28 15.65 -9.57
N LYS A 29 0.79 15.02 -10.60
CA LYS A 29 0.27 13.75 -11.12
C LYS A 29 1.36 12.88 -11.72
N CYS A 30 2.63 13.28 -11.57
CA CYS A 30 3.55 12.93 -12.63
C CYS A 30 4.86 12.43 -12.11
N ILE A 31 5.28 11.38 -12.73
CA ILE A 31 6.69 11.12 -12.95
C ILE A 31 7.15 12.11 -14.00
N GLN A 32 8.00 13.06 -13.66
CA GLN A 32 8.74 13.83 -14.65
C GLN A 32 9.83 12.98 -15.27
N ILE A 33 9.85 12.90 -16.58
CA ILE A 33 11.01 12.41 -17.30
C ILE A 33 11.94 13.60 -17.51
N LYS A 34 13.12 13.54 -16.95
CA LYS A 34 14.18 14.51 -17.24
C LYS A 34 14.80 14.22 -18.60
N PRO A 35 15.50 15.20 -19.23
CA PRO A 35 16.15 15.00 -20.53
C PRO A 35 17.12 13.82 -20.60
N ASN A 36 17.65 13.35 -19.48
CA ASN A 36 18.52 12.19 -19.39
C ASN A 36 17.79 10.85 -19.24
N GLY A 37 16.48 10.80 -19.49
CA GLY A 37 15.64 9.61 -19.36
C GLY A 37 15.33 9.19 -17.93
N SER A 38 15.78 9.94 -16.95
CA SER A 38 15.55 9.58 -15.56
C SER A 38 14.18 10.01 -15.04
N VAL A 39 13.55 9.09 -14.35
CA VAL A 39 12.16 9.21 -13.87
C VAL A 39 12.13 9.86 -12.50
N LEU A 40 11.28 10.83 -12.31
CA LEU A 40 10.79 11.41 -11.10
C LEU A 40 11.44 12.56 -10.44
N PRO A 41 10.61 13.43 -9.97
CA PRO A 41 11.15 14.54 -9.25
C PRO A 41 10.67 14.76 -7.84
N ASN A 42 9.56 14.25 -7.39
CA ASN A 42 9.12 14.62 -6.05
C ASN A 42 8.21 13.59 -5.37
N CYS A 43 8.00 13.80 -4.05
CA CYS A 43 7.20 12.94 -3.21
C CYS A 43 5.72 12.92 -3.60
N VAL A 44 5.16 14.07 -4.01
CA VAL A 44 3.73 14.21 -4.35
C VAL A 44 3.37 13.39 -5.58
N GLY A 45 4.12 13.57 -6.68
CA GLY A 45 3.87 12.81 -7.92
C GLY A 45 4.08 11.31 -7.73
N TYR A 46 5.09 10.93 -6.96
CA TYR A 46 5.33 9.54 -6.63
C TYR A 46 4.18 8.93 -5.80
N ALA A 47 3.85 9.54 -4.67
CA ALA A 47 2.83 9.00 -3.77
C ALA A 47 1.46 8.93 -4.46
N TRP A 48 1.11 9.91 -5.28
CA TRP A 48 -0.12 9.90 -6.06
C TRP A 48 -0.18 8.71 -7.04
N GLY A 49 0.88 8.50 -7.80
CA GLY A 49 0.96 7.38 -8.75
C GLY A 49 0.97 6.02 -8.05
N ARG A 50 1.73 5.90 -6.96
CA ARG A 50 1.79 4.64 -6.20
C ARG A 50 0.45 4.29 -5.56
N TYR A 51 -0.24 5.27 -5.00
CA TYR A 51 -1.58 5.11 -4.43
C TYR A 51 -2.61 4.63 -5.47
N CYS A 52 -2.50 5.11 -6.71
CA CYS A 52 -3.33 4.61 -7.81
C CYS A 52 -2.94 3.19 -8.23
N GLU A 53 -1.63 2.91 -8.31
CA GLU A 53 -1.11 1.61 -8.73
C GLU A 53 -1.54 0.48 -7.80
N GLU A 54 -1.38 0.65 -6.49
CA GLU A 54 -1.68 -0.39 -5.51
C GLU A 54 -3.16 -0.77 -5.48
N GLN A 55 -4.04 0.18 -5.82
CA GLN A 55 -5.49 0.00 -5.87
C GLN A 55 -5.99 -0.35 -7.28
N ASN A 56 -5.10 -0.39 -8.28
CA ASN A 56 -5.44 -0.60 -9.69
C ASN A 56 -6.49 0.40 -10.22
N ILE A 57 -6.34 1.68 -9.88
CA ILE A 57 -7.21 2.78 -10.32
C ILE A 57 -6.43 3.79 -11.14
N HIS A 58 -7.03 4.36 -12.20
CA HIS A 58 -6.35 5.32 -13.07
C HIS A 58 -6.30 6.74 -12.52
N SER A 59 -7.10 7.06 -11.52
CA SER A 59 -7.18 8.38 -10.91
C SER A 59 -7.64 8.27 -9.46
N CYS A 60 -7.20 9.21 -8.63
CA CYS A 60 -7.61 9.34 -7.25
C CYS A 60 -7.81 10.81 -6.87
N ASN A 61 -8.49 11.06 -5.75
CA ASN A 61 -8.80 12.41 -5.28
C ASN A 61 -7.72 13.00 -4.38
N LEU A 62 -6.59 12.31 -4.18
CA LEU A 62 -5.49 12.86 -3.39
C LEU A 62 -5.09 14.25 -3.90
N SER A 63 -4.74 15.12 -2.98
CA SER A 63 -4.31 16.50 -3.27
C SER A 63 -3.17 16.52 -4.30
N ARG A 64 -3.13 17.59 -5.07
CA ARG A 64 -2.05 17.88 -6.01
C ARG A 64 -1.17 19.05 -5.57
N GLY A 65 -1.44 19.58 -4.39
CA GLY A 65 -0.65 20.68 -3.81
C GLY A 65 0.48 20.16 -2.92
N ASP A 66 1.05 21.05 -2.15
CA ASP A 66 2.16 20.79 -1.25
C ASP A 66 1.86 19.64 -0.28
N ALA A 67 2.84 18.76 -0.11
CA ALA A 67 2.72 17.56 0.68
C ALA A 67 2.28 17.80 2.13
N GLY A 68 2.76 18.87 2.75
CA GLY A 68 2.40 19.25 4.12
C GLY A 68 0.92 19.58 4.34
N ASN A 69 0.18 19.79 3.26
CA ASN A 69 -1.25 20.08 3.30
C ASN A 69 -2.13 18.86 3.02
N TRP A 70 -1.55 17.73 2.61
CA TRP A 70 -2.33 16.56 2.16
C TRP A 70 -3.23 16.01 3.26
N TYR A 71 -2.69 15.88 4.48
CA TYR A 71 -3.42 15.29 5.59
C TYR A 71 -4.72 16.03 5.94
N TYR A 72 -4.79 17.33 5.68
CA TYR A 72 -5.93 18.18 6.03
C TYR A 72 -6.90 18.45 4.87
N LYS A 73 -6.63 17.88 3.68
CA LYS A 73 -7.53 18.07 2.54
C LYS A 73 -8.77 17.21 2.66
N ASN A 74 -9.91 17.81 2.31
CA ASN A 74 -11.17 17.08 2.17
C ASN A 74 -11.20 16.42 0.78
N ASP A 75 -10.70 15.21 0.68
CA ASP A 75 -10.60 14.41 -0.55
C ASP A 75 -11.44 13.13 -0.50
N GLY A 76 -12.19 12.91 0.60
CA GLY A 76 -13.07 11.77 0.80
C GLY A 76 -12.39 10.56 1.46
N TYR A 77 -11.06 10.53 1.57
CA TYR A 77 -10.37 9.39 2.19
C TYR A 77 -10.37 9.46 3.71
N SER A 78 -10.45 8.31 4.35
CA SER A 78 -10.31 8.19 5.80
C SER A 78 -8.85 8.40 6.23
N ARG A 79 -8.68 8.85 7.48
CA ARG A 79 -7.38 9.22 8.04
C ARG A 79 -7.21 8.70 9.45
N GLY A 80 -5.96 8.55 9.89
CA GLY A 80 -5.65 8.15 11.25
C GLY A 80 -4.16 8.16 11.55
N ARG A 81 -3.80 7.62 12.72
CA ARG A 81 -2.42 7.58 13.19
C ARG A 81 -1.83 6.17 13.26
N ILE A 82 -2.63 5.16 12.94
CA ILE A 82 -2.21 3.75 12.87
C ILE A 82 -1.83 3.45 11.43
N PRO A 83 -0.64 2.89 11.14
CA PRO A 83 -0.25 2.58 9.78
C PRO A 83 -1.12 1.48 9.18
N LYS A 84 -1.44 1.61 7.89
CA LYS A 84 -2.01 0.55 7.05
C LYS A 84 -1.14 0.38 5.81
N LEU A 85 -1.11 -0.82 5.24
CA LEU A 85 -0.44 -1.05 3.95
C LEU A 85 -1.07 -0.16 2.88
N GLY A 86 -0.25 0.39 2.01
CA GLY A 86 -0.68 1.31 0.96
C GLY A 86 -1.04 2.72 1.44
N ALA A 87 -1.11 2.98 2.75
CA ALA A 87 -1.43 4.31 3.25
C ALA A 87 -0.38 5.35 2.87
N VAL A 88 -0.83 6.56 2.55
CA VAL A 88 0.05 7.72 2.42
C VAL A 88 0.40 8.22 3.81
N ILE A 89 1.66 8.17 4.20
CA ILE A 89 2.15 8.84 5.40
C ILE A 89 2.49 10.30 5.08
N CYS A 90 2.08 11.23 5.95
CA CYS A 90 2.17 12.66 5.74
C CYS A 90 2.98 13.36 6.84
N TRP A 91 3.81 14.31 6.42
CA TRP A 91 4.54 15.22 7.30
C TRP A 91 4.45 16.67 6.80
N SER A 92 4.19 17.59 7.71
CA SER A 92 4.55 18.99 7.49
C SER A 92 6.06 19.19 7.66
N LYS A 93 6.56 20.34 7.23
CA LYS A 93 7.98 20.71 7.38
C LYS A 93 8.10 22.19 7.65
N ASP A 94 8.91 22.56 8.64
CA ASP A 94 9.21 23.96 8.95
C ASP A 94 9.84 24.66 7.75
N GLY A 95 9.19 25.72 7.29
CA GLY A 95 9.65 26.52 6.17
C GLY A 95 9.74 25.75 4.86
N GLY A 96 8.88 24.73 4.62
CA GLY A 96 8.91 23.93 3.40
C GLY A 96 7.60 23.23 3.07
N ALA A 97 7.56 22.59 1.90
CA ALA A 97 6.36 21.96 1.33
C ALA A 97 5.93 20.65 2.01
N GLY A 98 6.67 20.17 3.03
CA GLY A 98 6.38 18.89 3.69
C GLY A 98 6.89 17.68 2.91
N HIS A 99 6.38 16.49 3.26
CA HIS A 99 6.70 15.23 2.58
C HIS A 99 5.55 14.23 2.69
N VAL A 100 5.43 13.39 1.69
CA VAL A 100 4.52 12.22 1.66
C VAL A 100 5.27 11.01 1.12
N ALA A 101 4.90 9.83 1.61
CA ALA A 101 5.44 8.54 1.19
C ALA A 101 4.37 7.45 1.27
N ILE A 102 4.63 6.27 0.72
CA ILE A 102 3.70 5.14 0.79
C ILE A 102 4.23 4.08 1.75
N VAL A 103 3.35 3.53 2.57
CA VAL A 103 3.65 2.42 3.50
C VAL A 103 3.68 1.11 2.73
N GLU A 104 4.87 0.52 2.60
CA GLU A 104 5.09 -0.73 1.84
C GLU A 104 5.13 -1.97 2.73
N LYS A 105 5.48 -1.82 4.01
CA LYS A 105 5.49 -2.92 5.00
C LYS A 105 5.27 -2.38 6.40
N ILE A 106 4.61 -3.17 7.21
CA ILE A 106 4.45 -2.93 8.65
C ILE A 106 5.10 -4.11 9.38
N TYR A 107 6.08 -3.81 10.24
CA TYR A 107 6.77 -4.82 11.03
C TYR A 107 6.03 -5.07 12.35
N SER A 108 6.24 -6.25 12.94
CA SER A 108 5.61 -6.65 14.21
C SER A 108 5.91 -5.71 15.38
N ASN A 109 7.03 -4.99 15.33
CA ASN A 109 7.41 -3.98 16.33
C ASN A 109 6.86 -2.57 16.03
N GLY A 110 5.93 -2.44 15.08
CA GLY A 110 5.31 -1.18 14.69
C GLY A 110 6.14 -0.29 13.76
N LYS A 111 7.38 -0.66 13.43
CA LYS A 111 8.14 0.04 12.37
C LYS A 111 7.43 -0.09 11.04
N ILE A 112 7.65 0.87 10.16
CA ILE A 112 7.15 0.81 8.79
C ILE A 112 8.30 0.95 7.80
N LEU A 113 8.20 0.25 6.67
CA LEU A 113 9.00 0.52 5.49
C LEU A 113 8.18 1.40 4.55
N THR A 114 8.75 2.47 4.07
CA THR A 114 8.12 3.36 3.09
C THR A 114 8.89 3.40 1.79
N SER A 115 8.17 3.61 0.70
CA SER A 115 8.73 4.00 -0.60
C SER A 115 8.52 5.48 -0.85
N ASN A 116 9.51 6.13 -1.41
CA ASN A 116 9.63 7.58 -1.46
C ASN A 116 10.22 8.08 -2.78
N SER A 117 9.96 9.37 -3.07
CA SER A 117 10.75 10.17 -3.99
C SER A 117 10.98 11.56 -3.40
N ALA A 118 12.05 12.25 -3.77
CA ALA A 118 12.38 13.57 -3.24
C ALA A 118 12.64 14.60 -4.34
N TYR A 119 12.14 15.82 -4.14
CA TYR A 119 12.42 16.95 -5.01
C TYR A 119 13.90 17.28 -5.00
N ASN A 120 14.50 17.40 -6.18
CA ASN A 120 15.94 17.65 -6.37
C ASN A 120 16.88 16.67 -5.64
N GLY A 121 16.37 15.53 -5.18
CA GLY A 121 17.13 14.50 -4.48
C GLY A 121 16.99 13.12 -5.12
N SER A 122 17.02 12.09 -4.28
CA SER A 122 16.82 10.70 -4.72
C SER A 122 15.45 10.51 -5.32
N ARG A 123 15.38 9.95 -6.53
CA ARG A 123 14.13 9.76 -7.28
C ARG A 123 13.28 8.64 -6.74
N PHE A 124 13.94 7.64 -6.22
CA PHE A 124 13.34 6.54 -5.49
C PHE A 124 14.26 6.15 -4.36
N PHE A 125 13.71 6.02 -3.17
CA PHE A 125 14.41 5.45 -2.02
C PHE A 125 13.40 4.81 -1.07
N LYS A 126 13.92 3.91 -0.24
CA LYS A 126 13.17 3.28 0.85
C LYS A 126 13.65 3.83 2.17
N GLU A 127 12.76 3.96 3.12
CA GLU A 127 13.08 4.44 4.47
C GLU A 127 12.33 3.61 5.49
N THR A 128 13.02 3.18 6.55
CA THR A 128 12.39 2.51 7.69
C THR A 128 12.21 3.50 8.82
N LEU A 129 10.98 3.64 9.29
CA LEU A 129 10.59 4.65 10.28
C LEU A 129 10.08 3.98 11.55
N ASN A 130 10.37 4.61 12.71
CA ASN A 130 10.02 4.10 14.02
C ASN A 130 8.74 4.76 14.56
N PRO A 131 7.83 3.97 15.18
CA PRO A 131 6.71 4.53 15.92
C PRO A 131 7.19 5.25 17.18
N PRO A 132 6.36 6.10 17.82
CA PRO A 132 4.99 6.47 17.39
C PRO A 132 4.96 7.64 16.40
N ASN A 133 6.05 8.37 16.23
CA ASN A 133 6.07 9.63 15.51
C ASN A 133 6.65 9.52 14.10
N TYR A 134 7.15 8.35 13.68
CA TYR A 134 7.69 8.13 12.34
C TYR A 134 8.55 9.29 11.86
N SER A 135 9.51 9.72 12.72
CA SER A 135 10.31 10.92 12.52
C SER A 135 11.23 10.80 11.29
N ARG A 136 11.34 11.87 10.53
CA ARG A 136 12.27 12.07 9.41
C ARG A 136 13.30 13.18 9.67
N GLY A 137 13.53 13.50 10.95
CA GLY A 137 14.40 14.59 11.38
C GLY A 137 13.64 15.74 12.03
N THR A 138 14.36 16.65 12.65
CA THR A 138 13.83 17.67 13.56
C THR A 138 12.87 18.67 12.92
N ARG A 139 12.98 18.91 11.61
CA ARG A 139 12.12 19.87 10.88
C ARG A 139 10.85 19.24 10.33
N TYR A 140 10.65 17.92 10.44
CA TYR A 140 9.47 17.23 9.94
C TYR A 140 8.54 16.85 11.09
N HIS A 141 7.26 17.16 10.94
CA HIS A 141 6.24 16.88 11.94
C HIS A 141 5.22 15.90 11.38
N PHE A 142 5.18 14.71 11.96
CA PHE A 142 4.25 13.65 11.56
C PHE A 142 2.80 14.08 11.77
N GLN A 143 1.99 14.04 10.72
CA GLN A 143 0.58 14.39 10.72
C GLN A 143 -0.32 13.17 10.88
N GLY A 144 -0.02 12.08 10.17
CA GLY A 144 -0.80 10.86 10.15
C GLY A 144 -0.74 10.15 8.81
N PHE A 145 -1.72 9.28 8.59
CA PHE A 145 -1.87 8.46 7.40
C PHE A 145 -3.19 8.77 6.70
N ILE A 146 -3.19 8.83 5.36
CA ILE A 146 -4.38 8.80 4.51
C ILE A 146 -4.52 7.37 4.03
N TYR A 147 -5.68 6.75 4.26
CA TYR A 147 -5.88 5.33 3.98
C TYR A 147 -6.39 5.07 2.57
N PRO A 148 -5.94 3.99 1.92
CA PRO A 148 -6.58 3.50 0.70
C PRO A 148 -7.99 2.99 1.00
N ASP A 149 -8.83 2.96 -0.02
CA ASP A 149 -10.18 2.36 0.06
C ASP A 149 -10.11 0.83 0.02
N THR A 150 -8.97 0.29 -0.39
CA THR A 150 -8.72 -1.16 -0.45
C THR A 150 -8.10 -1.65 0.86
N ASP A 151 -8.68 -2.68 1.45
CA ASP A 151 -8.04 -3.40 2.56
C ASP A 151 -7.02 -4.39 2.01
N PHE A 152 -5.75 -4.13 2.29
CA PHE A 152 -4.64 -4.96 1.85
C PHE A 152 -4.23 -6.00 2.89
N ILE A 153 -3.92 -7.21 2.40
CA ILE A 153 -3.28 -8.29 3.19
C ILE A 153 -1.77 -8.22 2.95
N ASP A 154 -0.99 -8.27 4.03
CA ASP A 154 0.47 -8.37 3.93
C ASP A 154 0.86 -9.71 3.26
N PRO A 155 1.67 -9.69 2.20
CA PRO A 155 2.11 -10.89 1.50
C PRO A 155 2.89 -11.86 2.39
N ASP A 156 3.46 -11.39 3.50
CA ASP A 156 4.17 -12.23 4.48
C ASP A 156 3.21 -12.84 5.53
N THR A 157 1.91 -12.48 5.51
CA THR A 157 0.92 -13.10 6.41
C THR A 157 0.68 -14.53 5.98
N PRO A 158 0.89 -15.53 6.86
CA PRO A 158 0.59 -16.92 6.52
C PRO A 158 -0.88 -17.02 6.11
N ILE A 159 -1.14 -17.60 4.95
CA ILE A 159 -2.50 -17.94 4.53
C ILE A 159 -2.99 -18.99 5.54
N PRO A 160 -4.12 -18.79 6.24
CA PRO A 160 -4.65 -19.81 7.13
C PRO A 160 -4.82 -21.10 6.33
N THR A 161 -4.08 -22.13 6.71
CA THR A 161 -4.30 -23.45 6.15
C THR A 161 -5.72 -23.85 6.58
N ILE A 162 -6.66 -23.91 5.64
CA ILE A 162 -7.98 -24.48 5.91
C ILE A 162 -7.69 -25.95 6.20
N GLU A 163 -7.63 -26.31 7.49
CA GLU A 163 -7.63 -27.71 7.87
C GLU A 163 -8.93 -28.29 7.30
N THR A 164 -8.80 -29.08 6.25
CA THR A 164 -9.93 -29.89 5.80
C THR A 164 -10.37 -30.72 6.99
N PRO A 165 -11.65 -30.63 7.40
CA PRO A 165 -12.10 -31.41 8.53
C PRO A 165 -11.78 -32.87 8.23
N LYS A 166 -11.01 -33.50 9.11
CA LYS A 166 -10.76 -34.95 9.06
C LYS A 166 -12.08 -35.65 9.38
N THR A 167 -12.99 -35.64 8.43
CA THR A 167 -14.21 -36.43 8.50
C THR A 167 -13.75 -37.90 8.46
N LYS A 168 -13.63 -38.48 9.64
CA LYS A 168 -13.62 -39.94 9.76
C LYS A 168 -14.99 -40.44 9.28
N PHE A 169 -15.14 -40.69 7.99
CA PHE A 169 -16.25 -41.46 7.48
C PHE A 169 -16.15 -42.86 8.09
N LYS A 170 -16.89 -43.12 9.18
CA LYS A 170 -17.17 -44.47 9.62
C LYS A 170 -18.10 -45.10 8.57
N TRP A 171 -17.55 -45.88 7.69
CA TRP A 171 -18.36 -46.78 6.87
C TRP A 171 -19.01 -47.79 7.80
N VAL A 172 -20.27 -47.56 8.18
CA VAL A 172 -21.09 -48.59 8.83
C VAL A 172 -21.58 -49.50 7.70
N LEU A 173 -20.87 -50.65 7.59
CA LEU A 173 -21.31 -51.72 6.73
C LEU A 173 -22.63 -52.29 7.30
N TYR A 174 -23.75 -51.91 6.73
CA TYR A 174 -25.03 -52.60 6.91
C TYR A 174 -24.99 -53.89 6.12
N ALA A 175 -24.55 -55.00 6.78
CA ALA A 175 -24.76 -56.36 6.29
C ALA A 175 -26.27 -56.67 6.41
N LYS A 176 -27.01 -56.56 5.34
CA LYS A 176 -28.36 -57.12 5.26
C LYS A 176 -28.29 -58.64 5.29
N LYS A 177 -28.67 -59.22 6.44
CA LYS A 177 -28.95 -60.66 6.57
C LYS A 177 -30.19 -60.96 5.70
N PHE A 178 -30.01 -61.56 4.52
CA PHE A 178 -31.09 -62.24 3.81
C PHE A 178 -31.36 -63.59 4.50
N ARG A 179 -32.46 -63.68 5.19
CA ARG A 179 -33.01 -64.96 5.64
C ARG A 179 -33.73 -65.60 4.46
N ASN A 180 -33.19 -66.74 4.01
CA ASN A 180 -33.94 -67.63 3.14
C ASN A 180 -35.16 -68.16 3.91
N ARG A 181 -36.35 -67.90 3.41
CA ARG A 181 -37.55 -68.66 3.74
C ARG A 181 -37.81 -69.65 2.61
N ASN A 182 -37.56 -70.95 2.87
CA ASN A 182 -38.14 -72.00 2.09
C ASN A 182 -39.62 -72.08 2.38
N ILE A 183 -40.40 -72.10 1.35
CA ILE A 183 -41.81 -72.48 1.36
C ILE A 183 -41.95 -73.59 0.38
N MET A 184 -42.53 -74.66 0.94
CA MET A 184 -42.97 -75.89 0.20
C MET A 184 -44.00 -75.53 -0.85
#